data_03fdc2c349d8ddc0c7f7032f23dc2a7b
#
_entry.id   03fdc2c349d8ddc0c7f7032f23dc2a7b
#
_cell.length_a   1.000
_cell.length_b   1.000
_cell.length_c   1.000
_cell.angle_alpha   90.00
_cell.angle_beta   90.00
_cell.angle_gamma   90.00
#
_symmetry.space_group_name_H-M   'P 1'
#
loop_
_entity.id
_entity.type
_entity.pdbx_description
1 polymer ?
#
loop_
_entity_poly.entity_id
_entity_poly.type
_entity_poly.pdbx_seq_one_letter_code
_entity_poly.pdbx_strand_id
1 'polypeptide(L)'
;MQPIKIAGITAVLVGAGILIVAHNASYADPSTTSTNQTNNMSDFKKPTAAELKQKLTAEQYAVTQQSATEPAFHNEFWDNHKPGIYVDVVSGKPLFSSLDKFDSGCGWPSFTQPLAAKDVIEHTDNTFGMSRTEVRSKDADSHLGHVFEDGPADKGGLRYCINSASLKFIPVTEMEKAGYGQYLTPFVKAGLVKAPTVSTNPPATK
;
A
#
# COMPACT_ATOMS: atom_id res chain seq x y z
N MET A 1 -28.68 -64.69 -5.13
CA MET A 1 -28.76 -65.91 -4.34
C MET A 1 -27.48 -66.07 -3.53
N GLN A 2 -27.68 -65.88 -2.19
CA GLN A 2 -26.97 -66.56 -1.11
C GLN A 2 -25.51 -66.22 -0.82
N PRO A 3 -25.15 -66.29 0.48
CA PRO A 3 -25.77 -65.79 1.71
C PRO A 3 -24.81 -64.99 2.63
N ILE A 4 -25.40 -64.36 3.57
CA ILE A 4 -24.89 -63.72 4.78
C ILE A 4 -24.23 -64.75 5.69
N LYS A 5 -23.06 -64.45 6.29
CA LYS A 5 -22.58 -65.11 7.52
C LYS A 5 -22.28 -64.09 8.59
N ILE A 6 -23.04 -64.17 9.66
CA ILE A 6 -22.90 -63.52 10.96
C ILE A 6 -22.10 -64.47 11.85
N ALA A 7 -21.10 -63.94 12.55
CA ALA A 7 -20.59 -64.44 13.85
C ALA A 7 -19.49 -63.46 14.29
N GLY A 8 -19.32 -63.05 15.50
CA GLY A 8 -19.86 -63.39 16.78
C GLY A 8 -19.19 -62.41 17.76
N ILE A 9 -19.96 -62.05 18.74
CA ILE A 9 -19.60 -61.14 19.83
C ILE A 9 -18.63 -61.86 20.78
N THR A 10 -17.54 -61.17 21.18
CA THR A 10 -16.86 -61.53 22.44
C THR A 10 -16.53 -60.24 23.19
N ALA A 11 -17.28 -60.03 24.27
CA ALA A 11 -17.02 -59.00 25.25
C ALA A 11 -15.95 -59.45 26.23
N VAL A 12 -14.94 -58.63 26.47
CA VAL A 12 -14.06 -58.76 27.63
C VAL A 12 -14.06 -57.44 28.40
N LEU A 13 -14.64 -57.51 29.55
CA LEU A 13 -14.59 -56.47 30.62
C LEU A 13 -13.30 -56.68 31.43
N VAL A 14 -12.42 -55.69 31.53
CA VAL A 14 -11.48 -55.60 32.65
C VAL A 14 -11.15 -54.12 32.94
N GLY A 15 -11.51 -53.68 34.11
CA GLY A 15 -10.66 -53.00 35.06
C GLY A 15 -10.60 -51.47 34.99
N ALA A 16 -11.31 -50.85 35.95
CA ALA A 16 -11.19 -49.46 36.29
C ALA A 16 -9.77 -49.06 36.77
N GLY A 17 -9.23 -47.99 36.21
CA GLY A 17 -8.08 -47.31 36.75
C GLY A 17 -8.26 -45.81 36.48
N ILE A 18 -8.82 -45.11 37.47
CA ILE A 18 -8.97 -43.64 37.42
C ILE A 18 -7.60 -43.04 37.75
N LEU A 19 -6.92 -42.57 36.72
CA LEU A 19 -5.72 -41.71 36.89
C LEU A 19 -6.15 -40.24 36.72
N ILE A 20 -6.30 -39.55 37.84
CA ILE A 20 -6.54 -38.10 37.87
C ILE A 20 -5.23 -37.42 37.54
N VAL A 21 -5.05 -37.00 36.28
CA VAL A 21 -3.97 -36.10 35.90
C VAL A 21 -4.50 -34.66 36.07
N ALA A 22 -4.01 -34.00 37.11
CA ALA A 22 -4.25 -32.57 37.33
C ALA A 22 -3.54 -31.78 36.20
N HIS A 23 -4.30 -31.24 35.24
CA HIS A 23 -3.78 -30.31 34.28
C HIS A 23 -3.74 -28.93 34.92
N ASN A 24 -2.54 -28.48 35.32
CA ASN A 24 -2.26 -27.08 35.56
C ASN A 24 -2.39 -26.32 34.26
N ALA A 25 -3.55 -25.74 33.98
CA ALA A 25 -3.71 -24.75 32.95
C ALA A 25 -3.02 -23.46 33.42
N SER A 26 -1.78 -23.26 32.98
CA SER A 26 -1.14 -21.96 33.02
C SER A 26 -1.91 -21.05 32.07
N TYR A 27 -2.72 -20.14 32.60
CA TYR A 27 -3.26 -19.00 31.88
C TYR A 27 -2.09 -18.13 31.49
N ALA A 28 -1.64 -18.22 30.25
CA ALA A 28 -0.77 -17.22 29.66
C ALA A 28 -1.60 -15.98 29.38
N ASP A 29 -1.29 -14.91 30.12
CA ASP A 29 -1.78 -13.56 29.90
C ASP A 29 -1.37 -13.11 28.48
N PRO A 30 -2.30 -12.73 27.59
CA PRO A 30 -1.92 -12.15 26.32
C PRO A 30 -1.49 -10.70 26.57
N SER A 31 -0.25 -10.51 27.02
CA SER A 31 0.40 -9.21 26.97
C SER A 31 0.47 -8.78 25.52
N THR A 32 -0.47 -7.94 25.12
CA THR A 32 -0.48 -7.21 23.86
C THR A 32 0.80 -6.37 23.78
N THR A 33 1.83 -6.96 23.20
CA THR A 33 2.98 -6.20 22.73
C THR A 33 2.52 -5.41 21.52
N SER A 34 2.05 -4.19 21.76
CA SER A 34 1.88 -3.17 20.72
C SER A 34 3.28 -2.84 20.20
N THR A 35 3.75 -3.62 19.25
CA THR A 35 4.92 -3.26 18.44
C THR A 35 4.52 -2.04 17.61
N ASN A 36 4.90 -0.86 18.05
CA ASN A 36 5.05 0.30 17.20
C ASN A 36 6.06 -0.08 16.10
N GLN A 37 5.58 -0.70 15.03
CA GLN A 37 6.33 -0.80 13.79
C GLN A 37 6.37 0.61 13.19
N THR A 38 7.37 1.39 13.59
CA THR A 38 7.90 2.44 12.74
C THR A 38 8.43 1.70 11.51
N ASN A 39 7.64 1.68 10.44
CA ASN A 39 8.08 1.18 9.14
C ASN A 39 9.31 2.01 8.75
N ASN A 40 10.51 1.49 9.06
CA ASN A 40 11.76 1.99 8.54
C ASN A 40 11.75 1.69 7.04
N MET A 41 11.27 2.66 6.23
CA MET A 41 11.23 2.59 4.77
C MET A 41 12.64 2.51 4.14
N SER A 42 13.70 2.53 4.99
CA SER A 42 15.11 2.44 4.55
C SER A 42 15.53 1.04 4.06
N ASP A 43 14.78 -0.02 4.40
CA ASP A 43 15.19 -1.41 4.13
C ASP A 43 14.26 -2.13 3.14
N PHE A 44 13.59 -1.37 2.26
CA PHE A 44 12.73 -1.98 1.25
C PHE A 44 13.56 -2.84 0.28
N LYS A 45 13.20 -4.13 0.21
CA LYS A 45 13.71 -5.05 -0.80
C LYS A 45 12.59 -5.36 -1.80
N LYS A 46 12.83 -5.03 -3.07
CA LYS A 46 11.86 -5.30 -4.14
C LYS A 46 11.54 -6.80 -4.17
N PRO A 47 10.24 -7.18 -4.13
CA PRO A 47 9.84 -8.58 -4.26
C PRO A 47 10.21 -9.15 -5.64
N THR A 48 10.35 -10.46 -5.73
CA THR A 48 10.58 -11.16 -7.00
C THR A 48 9.38 -10.99 -7.95
N ALA A 49 9.60 -11.20 -9.25
CA ALA A 49 8.54 -11.14 -10.25
C ALA A 49 7.37 -12.11 -9.94
N ALA A 50 7.67 -13.29 -9.38
CA ALA A 50 6.66 -14.26 -8.98
C ALA A 50 5.79 -13.76 -7.81
N GLU A 51 6.41 -13.16 -6.80
CA GLU A 51 5.70 -12.57 -5.66
C GLU A 51 4.88 -11.34 -6.08
N LEU A 52 5.41 -10.51 -6.98
CA LEU A 52 4.67 -9.37 -7.53
C LEU A 52 3.43 -9.79 -8.30
N LYS A 53 3.52 -10.86 -9.12
CA LYS A 53 2.36 -11.43 -9.81
C LYS A 53 1.28 -11.97 -8.88
N GLN A 54 1.64 -12.40 -7.67
CA GLN A 54 0.69 -12.85 -6.66
C GLN A 54 0.05 -11.70 -5.88
N LYS A 55 0.78 -10.59 -5.69
CA LYS A 55 0.35 -9.45 -4.87
C LYS A 55 -0.39 -8.37 -5.65
N LEU A 56 -0.05 -8.19 -6.91
CA LEU A 56 -0.60 -7.16 -7.78
C LEU A 56 -1.71 -7.72 -8.66
N THR A 57 -2.65 -6.87 -9.06
CA THR A 57 -3.57 -7.20 -10.16
C THR A 57 -2.78 -7.35 -11.46
N ALA A 58 -3.38 -7.98 -12.48
CA ALA A 58 -2.75 -8.09 -13.79
C ALA A 58 -2.39 -6.72 -14.39
N GLU A 59 -3.27 -5.73 -14.23
CA GLU A 59 -3.06 -4.36 -14.69
C GLU A 59 -1.95 -3.65 -13.93
N GLN A 60 -1.96 -3.73 -12.57
CA GLN A 60 -0.89 -3.17 -11.75
C GLN A 60 0.48 -3.77 -12.11
N TYR A 61 0.55 -5.09 -12.34
CA TYR A 61 1.78 -5.75 -12.77
C TYR A 61 2.21 -5.29 -14.16
N ALA A 62 1.30 -5.22 -15.13
CA ALA A 62 1.60 -4.77 -16.49
C ALA A 62 2.10 -3.32 -16.48
N VAL A 63 1.45 -2.42 -15.75
CA VAL A 63 1.85 -1.02 -15.64
C VAL A 63 3.20 -0.91 -14.93
N THR A 64 3.34 -1.43 -13.71
CA THR A 64 4.53 -1.17 -12.89
C THR A 64 5.78 -1.92 -13.37
N GLN A 65 5.63 -3.13 -13.96
CA GLN A 65 6.76 -4.01 -14.30
C GLN A 65 7.00 -4.16 -15.81
N GLN A 66 6.02 -3.81 -16.66
CA GLN A 66 6.12 -3.96 -18.11
C GLN A 66 5.92 -2.63 -18.86
N SER A 67 5.89 -1.49 -18.12
CA SER A 67 5.70 -0.14 -18.65
C SER A 67 4.45 -0.01 -19.54
N ALA A 68 3.37 -0.75 -19.21
CA ALA A 68 2.07 -0.57 -19.83
C ALA A 68 1.41 0.73 -19.37
N THR A 69 0.40 1.18 -20.11
CA THR A 69 -0.43 2.33 -19.77
C THR A 69 -1.89 1.88 -19.65
N GLU A 70 -2.53 2.22 -18.54
CA GLU A 70 -3.97 1.99 -18.32
C GLU A 70 -4.84 2.90 -19.20
N PRO A 71 -6.13 2.59 -19.43
CA PRO A 71 -7.01 3.42 -20.25
C PRO A 71 -7.27 4.81 -19.64
N ALA A 72 -7.20 5.86 -20.46
CA ALA A 72 -7.56 7.21 -20.06
C ALA A 72 -9.04 7.29 -19.64
N PHE A 73 -9.35 8.07 -18.59
CA PHE A 73 -10.69 8.28 -18.03
C PHE A 73 -11.39 7.01 -17.49
N HIS A 74 -10.72 5.86 -17.52
CA HIS A 74 -11.21 4.58 -17.01
C HIS A 74 -10.21 3.97 -16.02
N ASN A 75 -9.70 4.79 -15.10
CA ASN A 75 -8.78 4.41 -14.05
C ASN A 75 -9.21 5.02 -12.72
N GLU A 76 -8.66 4.52 -11.61
CA GLU A 76 -9.20 4.78 -10.27
C GLU A 76 -9.06 6.22 -9.80
N PHE A 77 -7.99 6.93 -10.21
CA PHE A 77 -7.62 8.20 -9.57
C PHE A 77 -7.64 9.42 -10.50
N TRP A 78 -8.02 9.30 -11.78
CA TRP A 78 -8.08 10.45 -12.68
C TRP A 78 -8.98 11.56 -12.12
N ASP A 79 -10.13 11.19 -11.53
CA ASP A 79 -11.16 12.07 -10.96
C ASP A 79 -11.21 11.99 -9.41
N ASN A 80 -10.11 11.60 -8.75
CA ASN A 80 -10.06 11.56 -7.29
C ASN A 80 -9.64 12.91 -6.72
N HIS A 81 -10.56 13.61 -6.03
CA HIS A 81 -10.35 14.92 -5.38
C HIS A 81 -10.25 14.81 -3.85
N LYS A 82 -10.24 13.60 -3.27
CA LYS A 82 -10.15 13.40 -1.83
C LYS A 82 -8.76 13.82 -1.32
N PRO A 83 -8.67 14.47 -0.14
CA PRO A 83 -7.38 14.79 0.46
C PRO A 83 -6.65 13.52 0.92
N GLY A 84 -5.37 13.43 0.61
CA GLY A 84 -4.53 12.30 0.95
C GLY A 84 -3.24 12.24 0.13
N ILE A 85 -2.51 11.14 0.28
CA ILE A 85 -1.28 10.86 -0.46
C ILE A 85 -1.44 9.65 -1.37
N TYR A 86 -0.63 9.62 -2.43
CA TYR A 86 -0.51 8.52 -3.36
C TYR A 86 0.84 7.84 -3.15
N VAL A 87 0.82 6.55 -2.84
CA VAL A 87 2.02 5.76 -2.59
C VAL A 87 2.24 4.76 -3.73
N ASP A 88 3.49 4.38 -3.98
CA ASP A 88 3.82 3.30 -4.91
C ASP A 88 3.12 2.00 -4.47
N VAL A 89 2.37 1.38 -5.35
CA VAL A 89 1.61 0.15 -5.06
C VAL A 89 2.51 -1.03 -4.67
N VAL A 90 3.77 -1.03 -5.11
CA VAL A 90 4.76 -2.09 -4.86
C VAL A 90 5.48 -1.88 -3.53
N SER A 91 6.03 -0.69 -3.30
CA SER A 91 6.88 -0.41 -2.13
C SER A 91 6.14 0.24 -0.97
N GLY A 92 4.97 0.85 -1.21
CA GLY A 92 4.30 1.71 -0.25
C GLY A 92 4.97 3.08 -0.06
N LYS A 93 5.99 3.42 -0.86
CA LYS A 93 6.69 4.71 -0.78
C LYS A 93 5.76 5.85 -1.16
N PRO A 94 5.59 6.89 -0.32
CA PRO A 94 4.83 8.09 -0.69
C PRO A 94 5.49 8.82 -1.85
N LEU A 95 4.73 9.06 -2.92
CA LEU A 95 5.23 9.64 -4.15
C LEU A 95 4.58 10.99 -4.47
N PHE A 96 3.26 11.11 -4.29
CA PHE A 96 2.51 12.32 -4.65
C PHE A 96 1.50 12.69 -3.57
N SER A 97 1.09 13.97 -3.57
CA SER A 97 0.08 14.54 -2.68
C SER A 97 -1.14 15.03 -3.46
N SER A 98 -2.32 14.88 -2.89
CA SER A 98 -3.54 15.52 -3.43
C SER A 98 -3.47 17.06 -3.41
N LEU A 99 -2.56 17.64 -2.63
CA LEU A 99 -2.33 19.09 -2.61
C LEU A 99 -1.65 19.60 -3.90
N ASP A 100 -0.93 18.71 -4.58
CA ASP A 100 -0.23 18.99 -5.84
C ASP A 100 -0.97 18.41 -7.06
N LYS A 101 -2.12 17.70 -6.83
CA LYS A 101 -2.95 17.15 -7.91
C LYS A 101 -3.80 18.25 -8.55
N PHE A 102 -3.97 18.17 -9.88
CA PHE A 102 -4.82 19.07 -10.64
C PHE A 102 -5.51 18.36 -11.81
N ASP A 103 -6.57 18.98 -12.32
CA ASP A 103 -7.34 18.46 -13.45
C ASP A 103 -6.69 18.89 -14.75
N SER A 104 -5.88 18.01 -15.33
CA SER A 104 -5.18 18.27 -16.60
C SER A 104 -6.01 17.97 -17.84
N GLY A 105 -7.13 17.25 -17.69
CA GLY A 105 -7.96 16.79 -18.81
C GLY A 105 -7.36 15.64 -19.63
N CYS A 106 -6.20 15.09 -19.23
CA CYS A 106 -5.54 14.00 -19.98
C CYS A 106 -6.13 12.61 -19.71
N GLY A 107 -6.96 12.46 -18.66
CA GLY A 107 -7.60 11.21 -18.30
C GLY A 107 -6.81 10.32 -17.35
N TRP A 108 -5.72 10.82 -16.79
CA TRP A 108 -4.91 10.21 -15.73
C TRP A 108 -4.68 11.19 -14.59
N PRO A 109 -4.43 10.71 -13.34
CA PRO A 109 -4.06 11.60 -12.24
C PRO A 109 -2.80 12.39 -12.59
N SER A 110 -2.89 13.70 -12.44
CA SER A 110 -1.83 14.64 -12.80
C SER A 110 -1.39 15.45 -11.60
N PHE A 111 -0.08 15.57 -11.42
CA PHE A 111 0.53 16.28 -10.28
C PHE A 111 1.54 17.29 -10.76
N THR A 112 1.69 18.41 -10.03
CA THR A 112 2.67 19.45 -10.36
C THR A 112 4.08 19.07 -9.91
N GLN A 113 4.20 18.22 -8.90
CA GLN A 113 5.49 17.77 -8.34
C GLN A 113 5.33 16.47 -7.55
N PRO A 114 6.39 15.67 -7.36
CA PRO A 114 6.42 14.60 -6.37
C PRO A 114 6.58 15.16 -4.94
N LEU A 115 6.19 14.38 -3.91
CA LEU A 115 6.40 14.72 -2.49
C LEU A 115 7.89 14.94 -2.16
N ALA A 116 8.76 14.19 -2.81
CA ALA A 116 10.21 14.38 -2.75
C ALA A 116 10.83 13.97 -4.10
N ALA A 117 11.53 14.88 -4.75
CA ALA A 117 12.14 14.63 -6.06
C ALA A 117 13.12 13.43 -6.06
N LYS A 118 13.79 13.17 -4.93
CA LYS A 118 14.71 12.05 -4.76
C LYS A 118 14.05 10.66 -4.80
N ASP A 119 12.73 10.57 -4.66
CA ASP A 119 11.97 9.32 -4.57
C ASP A 119 11.41 8.87 -5.93
N VAL A 120 11.62 9.68 -6.97
CA VAL A 120 11.35 9.35 -8.38
C VAL A 120 12.63 9.44 -9.20
N ILE A 121 12.68 8.69 -10.31
CA ILE A 121 13.77 8.70 -11.27
C ILE A 121 13.18 8.97 -12.64
N GLU A 122 13.84 9.83 -13.43
CA GLU A 122 13.45 10.17 -14.78
C GLU A 122 14.38 9.49 -15.79
N HIS A 123 13.79 8.89 -16.82
CA HIS A 123 14.50 8.25 -17.92
C HIS A 123 13.99 8.76 -19.27
N THR A 124 14.86 8.84 -20.26
CA THR A 124 14.43 9.09 -21.64
C THR A 124 13.71 7.86 -22.18
N ASP A 125 12.47 8.04 -22.64
CA ASP A 125 11.66 7.03 -23.32
C ASP A 125 11.52 7.40 -24.79
N ASN A 126 12.13 6.60 -25.67
CA ASN A 126 12.09 6.76 -27.12
C ASN A 126 11.16 5.74 -27.81
N THR A 127 10.25 5.11 -27.07
CA THR A 127 9.30 4.14 -27.64
C THR A 127 8.27 4.82 -28.52
N PHE A 128 7.68 4.07 -29.45
CA PHE A 128 6.63 4.52 -30.38
C PHE A 128 7.03 5.74 -31.25
N GLY A 129 8.32 5.98 -31.49
CA GLY A 129 8.79 7.11 -32.28
C GLY A 129 8.63 8.48 -31.61
N MET A 130 8.37 8.52 -30.32
CA MET A 130 8.28 9.72 -29.50
C MET A 130 9.52 9.82 -28.61
N SER A 131 9.90 11.05 -28.21
CA SER A 131 10.86 11.26 -27.14
C SER A 131 10.13 11.86 -25.94
N ARG A 132 10.04 11.09 -24.84
CA ARG A 132 9.33 11.48 -23.61
C ARG A 132 10.22 11.25 -22.40
N THR A 133 9.88 11.84 -21.27
CA THR A 133 10.54 11.59 -20.00
C THR A 133 9.67 10.65 -19.16
N GLU A 134 10.09 9.38 -19.07
CA GLU A 134 9.47 8.37 -18.20
C GLU A 134 9.79 8.69 -16.74
N VAL A 135 8.80 8.50 -15.86
CA VAL A 135 8.93 8.60 -14.40
C VAL A 135 8.79 7.23 -13.79
N ARG A 136 9.77 6.82 -12.99
CA ARG A 136 9.77 5.56 -12.25
C ARG A 136 9.96 5.81 -10.75
N SER A 137 9.43 4.93 -9.89
CA SER A 137 9.72 4.99 -8.46
C SER A 137 11.15 4.52 -8.19
N LYS A 138 11.87 5.20 -7.29
CA LYS A 138 13.27 4.88 -7.00
C LYS A 138 13.44 3.52 -6.33
N ASP A 139 12.60 3.22 -5.33
CA ASP A 139 12.82 2.03 -4.48
C ASP A 139 12.38 0.74 -5.18
N ALA A 140 11.22 0.75 -5.85
CA ALA A 140 10.65 -0.43 -6.49
C ALA A 140 10.93 -0.51 -7.99
N ASP A 141 11.49 0.54 -8.59
CA ASP A 141 11.64 0.65 -10.05
C ASP A 141 10.32 0.37 -10.78
N SER A 142 9.21 0.88 -10.21
CA SER A 142 7.89 0.81 -10.82
C SER A 142 7.77 1.87 -11.90
N HIS A 143 7.36 1.50 -13.12
CA HIS A 143 6.90 2.49 -14.09
C HIS A 143 5.69 3.22 -13.51
N LEU A 144 5.74 4.54 -13.44
CA LEU A 144 4.66 5.38 -12.93
C LEU A 144 3.89 6.05 -14.06
N GLY A 145 4.59 6.58 -15.05
CA GLY A 145 4.04 7.36 -16.15
C GLY A 145 5.11 8.24 -16.77
N HIS A 146 4.75 9.48 -17.11
CA HIS A 146 5.65 10.43 -17.77
C HIS A 146 5.48 11.84 -17.19
N VAL A 147 6.52 12.65 -17.32
CA VAL A 147 6.48 14.08 -16.98
C VAL A 147 6.56 14.90 -18.28
N PHE A 148 5.78 15.99 -18.30
CA PHE A 148 5.64 16.93 -19.41
C PHE A 148 5.82 18.37 -18.91
N GLU A 149 6.17 19.28 -19.82
CA GLU A 149 6.39 20.72 -19.53
C GLU A 149 5.15 21.57 -19.84
N ASP A 150 3.97 20.97 -19.78
CA ASP A 150 2.67 21.61 -20.06
C ASP A 150 1.78 21.73 -18.82
N GLY A 151 2.38 21.69 -17.63
CA GLY A 151 1.71 21.88 -16.36
C GLY A 151 1.42 23.35 -16.04
N PRO A 152 0.75 23.63 -14.89
CA PRO A 152 0.44 25.00 -14.45
C PRO A 152 1.72 25.83 -14.25
N ALA A 153 1.83 26.95 -14.98
CA ALA A 153 3.02 27.80 -14.97
C ALA A 153 3.33 28.39 -13.59
N ASP A 154 2.30 28.73 -12.82
CA ASP A 154 2.39 29.23 -11.44
C ASP A 154 2.82 28.16 -10.42
N LYS A 155 2.86 26.88 -10.84
CA LYS A 155 3.26 25.71 -10.06
C LYS A 155 4.54 25.04 -10.57
N GLY A 156 5.33 25.73 -11.39
CA GLY A 156 6.59 25.24 -11.92
C GLY A 156 6.52 24.64 -13.32
N GLY A 157 5.34 24.62 -13.96
CA GLY A 157 5.18 24.25 -15.38
C GLY A 157 5.27 22.75 -15.70
N LEU A 158 5.46 21.87 -14.69
CA LEU A 158 5.53 20.43 -14.89
C LEU A 158 4.18 19.75 -14.65
N ARG A 159 3.92 18.70 -15.43
CA ARG A 159 2.80 17.79 -15.29
C ARG A 159 3.29 16.34 -15.23
N TYR A 160 3.29 15.78 -14.03
CA TYR A 160 3.50 14.35 -13.81
C TYR A 160 2.20 13.61 -14.09
N CYS A 161 2.10 12.99 -15.27
CA CYS A 161 0.94 12.21 -15.73
C CYS A 161 1.15 10.74 -15.34
N ILE A 162 0.46 10.28 -14.31
CA ILE A 162 0.78 9.03 -13.61
C ILE A 162 -0.35 8.03 -13.76
N ASN A 163 -0.03 6.75 -13.99
CA ASN A 163 -1.01 5.67 -14.01
C ASN A 163 -1.57 5.42 -12.60
N SER A 164 -2.88 5.35 -12.46
CA SER A 164 -3.54 4.97 -11.20
C SER A 164 -3.12 3.59 -10.74
N ALA A 165 -2.96 2.64 -11.67
CA ALA A 165 -2.56 1.28 -11.38
C ALA A 165 -1.15 1.16 -10.74
N SER A 166 -0.29 2.18 -10.89
CA SER A 166 1.00 2.25 -10.20
C SER A 166 0.92 2.77 -8.77
N LEU A 167 -0.25 3.29 -8.37
CA LEU A 167 -0.46 4.00 -7.12
C LEU A 167 -1.46 3.27 -6.20
N LYS A 168 -1.35 3.57 -4.91
CA LYS A 168 -2.38 3.33 -3.91
C LYS A 168 -2.68 4.65 -3.21
N PHE A 169 -3.95 4.99 -3.08
CA PHE A 169 -4.37 6.20 -2.38
C PHE A 169 -4.55 5.93 -0.88
N ILE A 170 -4.00 6.81 -0.04
CA ILE A 170 -4.15 6.81 1.41
C ILE A 170 -4.89 8.09 1.80
N PRO A 171 -6.17 8.01 2.18
CA PRO A 171 -6.94 9.17 2.63
C PRO A 171 -6.27 9.84 3.84
N VAL A 172 -6.37 11.16 3.95
CA VAL A 172 -5.79 11.93 5.05
C VAL A 172 -6.23 11.43 6.42
N THR A 173 -7.46 10.92 6.54
CA THR A 173 -8.03 10.37 7.78
C THR A 173 -7.43 9.03 8.18
N GLU A 174 -6.75 8.34 7.26
CA GLU A 174 -6.15 7.03 7.48
C GLU A 174 -4.61 7.09 7.55
N MET A 175 -4.02 8.23 7.20
CA MET A 175 -2.56 8.36 7.09
C MET A 175 -1.83 8.01 8.39
N GLU A 176 -2.33 8.44 9.54
CA GLU A 176 -1.70 8.14 10.83
C GLU A 176 -1.73 6.64 11.13
N LYS A 177 -2.90 6.00 11.00
CA LYS A 177 -3.08 4.56 11.20
C LYS A 177 -2.27 3.73 10.20
N ALA A 178 -2.11 4.22 8.98
CA ALA A 178 -1.36 3.56 7.92
C ALA A 178 0.17 3.80 8.00
N GLY A 179 0.67 4.53 9.02
CA GLY A 179 2.09 4.79 9.22
C GLY A 179 2.65 5.98 8.42
N TYR A 180 1.78 6.84 7.90
CA TYR A 180 2.16 8.04 7.11
C TYR A 180 1.89 9.36 7.86
N GLY A 181 1.77 9.32 9.19
CA GLY A 181 1.47 10.50 10.02
C GLY A 181 2.42 11.67 9.82
N GLN A 182 3.69 11.43 9.47
CA GLN A 182 4.69 12.45 9.17
C GLN A 182 4.33 13.34 7.97
N TYR A 183 3.40 12.91 7.10
CA TYR A 183 2.93 13.67 5.94
C TYR A 183 1.64 14.47 6.22
N LEU A 184 1.09 14.45 7.45
CA LEU A 184 -0.14 15.15 7.81
C LEU A 184 0.00 16.67 7.90
N THR A 185 1.19 17.16 8.27
CA THR A 185 1.40 18.60 8.53
C THR A 185 0.92 19.52 7.40
N PRO A 186 1.18 19.26 6.11
CA PRO A 186 0.67 20.08 5.02
C PRO A 186 -0.86 20.12 4.96
N PHE A 187 -1.54 19.01 5.23
CA PHE A 187 -3.00 18.91 5.23
C PHE A 187 -3.63 19.64 6.41
N VAL A 188 -2.99 19.62 7.59
CA VAL A 188 -3.40 20.43 8.74
C VAL A 188 -3.29 21.91 8.43
N LYS A 189 -2.18 22.35 7.83
CA LYS A 189 -1.99 23.76 7.39
C LYS A 189 -3.02 24.20 6.36
N ALA A 190 -3.44 23.27 5.47
CA ALA A 190 -4.49 23.52 4.49
C ALA A 190 -5.91 23.45 5.07
N GLY A 191 -6.08 23.15 6.37
CA GLY A 191 -7.39 23.04 7.03
C GLY A 191 -8.20 21.79 6.65
N LEU A 192 -7.58 20.80 6.00
CA LEU A 192 -8.24 19.59 5.49
C LEU A 192 -8.38 18.49 6.54
N VAL A 193 -7.63 18.59 7.64
CA VAL A 193 -7.70 17.66 8.78
C VAL A 193 -7.29 18.40 10.05
N LYS A 194 -7.83 17.98 11.19
CA LYS A 194 -7.40 18.51 12.50
C LYS A 194 -6.03 17.93 12.87
N ALA A 195 -5.23 18.72 13.58
CA ALA A 195 -3.96 18.23 14.12
C ALA A 195 -4.21 17.00 15.02
N PRO A 196 -3.32 15.99 14.98
CA PRO A 196 -3.39 14.88 15.92
C PRO A 196 -3.42 15.39 17.36
N THR A 197 -4.39 14.95 18.15
CA THR A 197 -4.40 15.25 19.59
C THR A 197 -3.30 14.42 20.23
N VAL A 198 -2.21 15.07 20.63
CA VAL A 198 -1.20 14.43 21.48
C VAL A 198 -1.88 14.10 22.79
N SER A 199 -2.18 12.82 23.01
CA SER A 199 -2.63 12.36 24.33
C SER A 199 -1.45 12.49 25.29
N THR A 200 -1.39 13.63 25.98
CA THR A 200 -0.49 13.82 27.12
C THR A 200 -1.11 13.12 28.33
N ASN A 201 -1.08 11.80 28.35
CA ASN A 201 -1.23 11.10 29.60
C ASN A 201 0.13 11.16 30.32
N PRO A 202 0.27 11.89 31.43
CA PRO A 202 1.47 11.81 32.24
C PRO A 202 1.61 10.38 32.76
N PRO A 203 2.84 9.85 32.90
CA PRO A 203 3.04 8.54 33.48
C PRO A 203 2.44 8.54 34.89
N ALA A 204 1.60 7.55 35.17
CA ALA A 204 1.05 7.34 36.52
C ALA A 204 2.24 7.13 37.45
N THR A 205 2.53 8.13 38.28
CA THR A 205 3.44 8.02 39.42
C THR A 205 2.84 7.06 40.43
N LYS A 206 3.48 5.92 40.64
CA LYS A 206 3.30 5.06 41.79
C LYS A 206 4.24 5.52 42.92
#